data_ea5b3163ba300005837d6e2e541dbb62
#
_entry.id   ea5b3163ba300005837d6e2e541dbb62
#
_cell.length_a   1.000
_cell.length_b   1.000
_cell.length_c   1.000
_cell.angle_alpha   90.00
_cell.angle_beta   90.00
_cell.angle_gamma   90.00
#
_symmetry.space_group_name_H-M   'P 1'
#
loop_
_entity.id
_entity.type
_entity.pdbx_description
1 polymer ?
#
loop_
_entity_poly.entity_id
_entity_poly.type
_entity_poly.pdbx_seq_one_letter_code
_entity_poly.pdbx_strand_id
1 'polypeptide(L)'
;MPDDFQIPGFVDAHSHAFHRALRGTAEGRDFWAWRDFMLEAAAAQTPARVRTEYERVYADMLAAGYTAVGEFHYLGLAEARAASEAAAAAGIELVLLYVAYARGGIERFRQASVTDYLRELEELRDAGVRVGVAPHSVRACPRDWLVELGRYAAEHDLPLHVHADEQPREIEECVAEHGLRPIELLAACGCLGYRTTVVHATHADGRELDLLGQAGARVCACPTTEANLGDGFLPVERLLHRGIGICIGSDSNVRIDPLEELRELDGIARRQSGRRDVFTVDTLLSIGSDEGAGSLGLTDWPPIVVDGGHPQLRGVAEPLCALVAACSADVVRRMG
;
A
#
# COMPACT_ATOMS: atom_id res chain seq x y z
N MET A 1 20.44 10.34 29.10
CA MET A 1 19.86 9.48 28.08
C MET A 1 18.86 10.36 27.33
N PRO A 2 18.70 10.26 26.03
CA PRO A 2 17.65 11.03 25.38
C PRO A 2 16.30 10.62 25.99
N ASP A 3 15.45 11.64 26.23
CA ASP A 3 14.08 11.40 26.68
C ASP A 3 13.24 10.76 25.57
N ASP A 4 12.15 10.10 25.94
CA ASP A 4 11.18 9.63 24.97
C ASP A 4 10.65 10.81 24.14
N PHE A 5 10.40 10.60 22.86
CA PHE A 5 9.89 11.64 21.97
C PHE A 5 8.77 11.10 21.06
N GLN A 6 7.89 12.01 20.66
CA GLN A 6 6.78 11.68 19.78
C GLN A 6 7.09 12.03 18.33
N ILE A 7 6.60 11.18 17.42
CA ILE A 7 6.55 11.46 16.00
C ILE A 7 5.15 11.09 15.47
N PRO A 8 4.72 11.57 14.29
CA PRO A 8 3.53 11.05 13.64
C PRO A 8 3.59 9.53 13.55
N GLY A 9 2.48 8.86 13.76
CA GLY A 9 2.40 7.41 13.56
C GLY A 9 2.68 7.05 12.11
N PHE A 10 3.30 5.91 11.87
CA PHE A 10 3.47 5.43 10.51
C PHE A 10 2.14 5.00 9.92
N VAL A 11 1.99 5.20 8.61
CA VAL A 11 0.80 4.84 7.85
C VAL A 11 1.18 3.79 6.82
N ASP A 12 0.61 2.61 6.94
CA ASP A 12 0.70 1.56 5.92
C ASP A 12 -0.28 1.88 4.80
N ALA A 13 0.19 2.46 3.71
CA ALA A 13 -0.68 2.95 2.65
C ALA A 13 -1.29 1.82 1.81
N HIS A 14 -0.75 0.61 1.89
CA HIS A 14 -1.20 -0.54 1.10
C HIS A 14 -0.84 -1.86 1.76
N SER A 15 -1.85 -2.66 2.08
CA SER A 15 -1.72 -3.93 2.78
C SER A 15 -2.71 -4.97 2.27
N HIS A 16 -2.29 -6.22 2.27
CA HIS A 16 -3.11 -7.41 2.12
C HIS A 16 -2.93 -8.29 3.35
N ALA A 17 -3.68 -8.04 4.42
CA ALA A 17 -3.45 -8.69 5.71
C ALA A 17 -3.48 -10.23 5.65
N PHE A 18 -4.31 -10.84 4.78
CA PHE A 18 -4.37 -12.29 4.66
C PHE A 18 -3.08 -12.91 4.03
N HIS A 19 -2.28 -12.13 3.30
CA HIS A 19 -1.00 -12.60 2.76
C HIS A 19 0.02 -12.90 3.86
N ARG A 20 -0.14 -12.32 5.08
CA ARG A 20 0.75 -12.58 6.22
C ARG A 20 0.94 -14.07 6.50
N ALA A 21 -0.07 -14.88 6.23
CA ALA A 21 -0.01 -16.33 6.39
C ALA A 21 0.95 -17.01 5.38
N LEU A 22 1.29 -16.34 4.30
CA LEU A 22 2.13 -16.88 3.21
C LEU A 22 3.62 -16.66 3.43
N ARG A 23 4.03 -15.89 4.43
CA ARG A 23 5.45 -15.61 4.68
C ARG A 23 6.25 -16.90 4.86
N GLY A 24 7.39 -16.98 4.16
CA GLY A 24 8.21 -18.20 4.11
C GLY A 24 7.63 -19.33 3.25
N THR A 25 6.48 -19.13 2.61
CA THR A 25 5.89 -20.04 1.64
C THR A 25 6.37 -19.64 0.24
N ALA A 26 6.67 -20.63 -0.60
CA ALA A 26 7.12 -20.42 -1.99
C ALA A 26 8.48 -19.70 -2.15
N GLU A 27 9.28 -19.61 -1.10
CA GLU A 27 10.64 -19.06 -1.19
C GLU A 27 11.46 -19.79 -2.26
N GLY A 28 12.17 -18.99 -3.08
CA GLY A 28 12.97 -19.50 -4.21
C GLY A 28 12.14 -19.96 -5.42
N ARG A 29 10.87 -19.66 -5.47
CA ARG A 29 10.00 -19.84 -6.64
C ARG A 29 9.73 -18.48 -7.30
N ASP A 30 9.18 -18.50 -8.53
CA ASP A 30 8.81 -17.30 -9.24
C ASP A 30 7.49 -16.68 -8.72
N PHE A 31 7.21 -15.45 -9.14
CA PHE A 31 6.00 -14.70 -8.83
C PHE A 31 4.70 -15.51 -9.10
N TRP A 32 4.65 -16.27 -10.19
CA TRP A 32 3.44 -16.99 -10.58
C TRP A 32 3.16 -18.17 -9.67
N ALA A 33 4.20 -18.88 -9.23
CA ALA A 33 4.07 -19.93 -8.23
C ALA A 33 3.63 -19.38 -6.87
N TRP A 34 4.18 -18.23 -6.42
CA TRP A 34 3.72 -17.54 -5.22
C TRP A 34 2.24 -17.16 -5.33
N ARG A 35 1.83 -16.62 -6.50
CA ARG A 35 0.44 -16.24 -6.76
C ARG A 35 -0.53 -17.42 -6.64
N ASP A 36 -0.15 -18.61 -7.06
CA ASP A 36 -0.98 -19.80 -6.92
C ASP A 36 -1.24 -20.13 -5.44
N PHE A 37 -0.23 -20.07 -4.57
CA PHE A 37 -0.40 -20.21 -3.11
C PHE A 37 -1.30 -19.11 -2.53
N MET A 38 -1.16 -17.88 -3.00
CA MET A 38 -2.02 -16.77 -2.58
C MET A 38 -3.50 -17.05 -2.94
N LEU A 39 -3.78 -17.56 -4.15
CA LEU A 39 -5.13 -17.89 -4.57
C LEU A 39 -5.74 -19.02 -3.72
N GLU A 40 -4.95 -20.04 -3.35
CA GLU A 40 -5.38 -21.10 -2.43
C GLU A 40 -5.70 -20.55 -1.03
N ALA A 41 -4.83 -19.70 -0.50
CA ALA A 41 -5.04 -19.05 0.81
C ALA A 41 -6.29 -18.17 0.80
N ALA A 42 -6.52 -17.41 -0.27
CA ALA A 42 -7.70 -16.58 -0.45
C ALA A 42 -8.98 -17.43 -0.53
N ALA A 43 -8.94 -18.55 -1.27
CA ALA A 43 -10.11 -19.46 -1.38
C ALA A 43 -10.54 -20.05 -0.02
N ALA A 44 -9.60 -20.22 0.91
CA ALA A 44 -9.84 -20.77 2.24
C ALA A 44 -10.34 -19.72 3.25
N GLN A 45 -10.38 -18.43 2.91
CA GLN A 45 -10.83 -17.38 3.83
C GLN A 45 -12.34 -17.43 4.09
N THR A 46 -12.70 -17.11 5.32
CA THR A 46 -14.09 -16.92 5.77
C THR A 46 -14.14 -15.67 6.66
N PRO A 47 -15.30 -15.04 6.88
CA PRO A 47 -15.41 -13.88 7.75
C PRO A 47 -14.81 -14.10 9.15
N ALA A 48 -15.00 -15.28 9.72
CA ALA A 48 -14.46 -15.63 11.04
C ALA A 48 -12.92 -15.74 11.03
N ARG A 49 -12.33 -16.28 9.95
CA ARG A 49 -10.88 -16.35 9.79
C ARG A 49 -10.31 -14.96 9.56
N VAL A 50 -10.89 -14.19 8.64
CA VAL A 50 -10.49 -12.81 8.38
C VAL A 50 -10.50 -12.02 9.69
N ARG A 51 -11.58 -12.08 10.47
CA ARG A 51 -11.66 -11.42 11.77
C ARG A 51 -10.46 -11.73 12.66
N THR A 52 -10.17 -13.02 12.84
CA THR A 52 -9.11 -13.46 13.77
C THR A 52 -7.71 -13.20 13.23
N GLU A 53 -7.47 -13.44 11.95
CA GLU A 53 -6.15 -13.27 11.32
C GLU A 53 -5.81 -11.80 11.19
N TYR A 54 -6.75 -10.96 10.77
CA TYR A 54 -6.55 -9.51 10.58
C TYR A 54 -6.34 -8.80 11.92
N GLU A 55 -7.08 -9.17 12.97
CA GLU A 55 -6.85 -8.60 14.31
C GLU A 55 -5.40 -8.82 14.77
N ARG A 56 -4.81 -10.00 14.49
CA ARG A 56 -3.41 -10.29 14.80
C ARG A 56 -2.45 -9.46 13.94
N VAL A 57 -2.72 -9.36 12.62
CA VAL A 57 -1.87 -8.57 11.71
C VAL A 57 -1.90 -7.10 12.09
N TYR A 58 -3.06 -6.55 12.39
CA TYR A 58 -3.21 -5.17 12.83
C TYR A 58 -2.55 -4.92 14.20
N ALA A 59 -2.57 -5.90 15.10
CA ALA A 59 -1.82 -5.84 16.34
C ALA A 59 -0.29 -5.84 16.09
N ASP A 60 0.20 -6.65 15.13
CA ASP A 60 1.61 -6.63 14.71
C ASP A 60 1.98 -5.26 14.10
N MET A 61 1.11 -4.69 13.24
CA MET A 61 1.30 -3.36 12.66
C MET A 61 1.40 -2.27 13.73
N LEU A 62 0.48 -2.26 14.68
CA LEU A 62 0.51 -1.31 15.79
C LEU A 62 1.76 -1.47 16.65
N ALA A 63 2.22 -2.71 16.89
CA ALA A 63 3.45 -2.97 17.63
C ALA A 63 4.69 -2.46 16.88
N ALA A 64 4.65 -2.43 15.55
CA ALA A 64 5.71 -1.91 14.70
C ALA A 64 5.64 -0.38 14.50
N GLY A 65 4.57 0.28 14.95
CA GLY A 65 4.41 1.73 14.85
C GLY A 65 3.50 2.21 13.71
N TYR A 66 2.89 1.31 12.93
CA TYR A 66 1.79 1.70 12.06
C TYR A 66 0.55 1.98 12.89
N THR A 67 -0.04 3.14 12.74
CA THR A 67 -1.26 3.52 13.46
C THR A 67 -2.47 3.66 12.54
N ALA A 68 -2.23 3.64 11.22
CA ALA A 68 -3.26 3.60 10.20
C ALA A 68 -2.86 2.64 9.07
N VAL A 69 -3.85 2.06 8.40
CA VAL A 69 -3.66 1.10 7.31
C VAL A 69 -4.68 1.29 6.19
N GLY A 70 -4.20 1.25 4.95
CA GLY A 70 -4.99 1.06 3.73
C GLY A 70 -5.06 -0.42 3.38
N GLU A 71 -6.12 -1.10 3.79
CA GLU A 71 -6.28 -2.53 3.53
C GLU A 71 -6.93 -2.77 2.16
N PHE A 72 -6.16 -3.31 1.21
CA PHE A 72 -6.59 -3.59 -0.15
C PHE A 72 -7.32 -4.94 -0.21
N HIS A 73 -8.66 -4.90 -0.06
CA HIS A 73 -9.46 -6.05 0.28
C HIS A 73 -10.32 -6.56 -0.89
N TYR A 74 -10.12 -7.81 -1.31
CA TYR A 74 -10.82 -8.46 -2.43
C TYR A 74 -11.41 -9.85 -2.10
N LEU A 75 -11.67 -10.13 -0.81
CA LEU A 75 -12.22 -11.44 -0.39
C LEU A 75 -13.76 -11.48 -0.36
N GLY A 76 -14.42 -10.36 -0.66
CA GLY A 76 -15.86 -10.22 -0.67
C GLY A 76 -16.41 -9.35 0.46
N LEU A 77 -17.69 -8.98 0.36
CA LEU A 77 -18.33 -8.00 1.25
C LEU A 77 -18.41 -8.45 2.71
N ALA A 78 -18.69 -9.74 2.97
CA ALA A 78 -18.78 -10.26 4.32
C ALA A 78 -17.41 -10.26 5.03
N GLU A 79 -16.35 -10.59 4.31
CA GLU A 79 -14.98 -10.53 4.77
C GLU A 79 -14.51 -9.08 4.95
N ALA A 80 -14.96 -8.15 4.11
CA ALA A 80 -14.68 -6.72 4.24
C ALA A 80 -15.23 -6.14 5.56
N ARG A 81 -16.45 -6.53 5.93
CA ARG A 81 -17.04 -6.18 7.23
C ARG A 81 -16.25 -6.77 8.40
N ALA A 82 -15.83 -8.04 8.27
CA ALA A 82 -15.01 -8.70 9.28
C ALA A 82 -13.62 -8.04 9.44
N ALA A 83 -13.02 -7.55 8.33
CA ALA A 83 -11.78 -6.78 8.37
C ALA A 83 -11.95 -5.44 9.12
N SER A 84 -13.06 -4.75 8.88
CA SER A 84 -13.39 -3.51 9.61
C SER A 84 -13.60 -3.76 11.12
N GLU A 85 -14.30 -4.84 11.48
CA GLU A 85 -14.44 -5.23 12.88
C GLU A 85 -13.11 -5.61 13.54
N ALA A 86 -12.21 -6.28 12.79
CA ALA A 86 -10.87 -6.62 13.27
C ALA A 86 -10.02 -5.36 13.53
N ALA A 87 -10.09 -4.36 12.64
CA ALA A 87 -9.39 -3.09 12.80
C ALA A 87 -9.89 -2.33 14.03
N ALA A 88 -11.21 -2.27 14.22
CA ALA A 88 -11.81 -1.63 15.39
C ALA A 88 -11.41 -2.34 16.71
N ALA A 89 -11.35 -3.69 16.71
CA ALA A 89 -10.92 -4.46 17.87
C ALA A 89 -9.43 -4.26 18.19
N ALA A 90 -8.57 -4.17 17.17
CA ALA A 90 -7.14 -3.90 17.34
C ALA A 90 -6.85 -2.45 17.73
N GLY A 91 -7.73 -1.50 17.33
CA GLY A 91 -7.56 -0.07 17.56
C GLY A 91 -6.62 0.59 16.55
N ILE A 92 -6.60 0.11 15.30
CA ILE A 92 -5.89 0.74 14.18
C ILE A 92 -6.87 1.54 13.31
N GLU A 93 -6.44 2.71 12.82
CA GLU A 93 -7.23 3.48 11.85
C GLU A 93 -7.25 2.74 10.51
N LEU A 94 -8.44 2.40 10.02
CA LEU A 94 -8.62 1.68 8.77
C LEU A 94 -9.20 2.55 7.67
N VAL A 95 -8.59 2.53 6.50
CA VAL A 95 -9.22 2.84 5.23
C VAL A 95 -9.34 1.56 4.43
N LEU A 96 -10.56 1.06 4.24
CA LEU A 96 -10.79 -0.16 3.48
C LEU A 96 -10.80 0.16 1.98
N LEU A 97 -9.72 -0.18 1.31
CA LEU A 97 -9.58 -0.08 -0.14
C LEU A 97 -10.36 -1.25 -0.76
N TYR A 98 -11.67 -1.06 -0.95
CA TYR A 98 -12.53 -2.13 -1.46
C TYR A 98 -12.27 -2.37 -2.93
N VAL A 99 -11.95 -3.63 -3.27
CA VAL A 99 -11.38 -3.95 -4.58
C VAL A 99 -12.43 -4.35 -5.60
N ALA A 100 -12.36 -3.70 -6.76
CA ALA A 100 -13.10 -4.10 -7.96
C ALA A 100 -12.32 -5.16 -8.74
N TYR A 101 -13.00 -6.26 -9.07
CA TYR A 101 -12.43 -7.39 -9.77
C TYR A 101 -13.44 -7.97 -10.77
N ALA A 102 -13.26 -7.73 -12.06
CA ALA A 102 -14.18 -8.21 -13.11
C ALA A 102 -13.72 -9.53 -13.74
N ARG A 103 -12.40 -9.72 -13.88
CA ARG A 103 -11.81 -10.86 -14.61
C ARG A 103 -10.49 -11.33 -13.97
N GLY A 104 -10.09 -12.57 -14.26
CA GLY A 104 -8.89 -13.18 -13.64
C GLY A 104 -9.15 -13.62 -12.18
N GLY A 105 -8.11 -13.99 -11.44
CA GLY A 105 -8.23 -14.47 -10.06
C GLY A 105 -9.15 -15.68 -9.91
N ILE A 106 -9.70 -15.85 -8.71
CA ILE A 106 -10.73 -16.86 -8.40
C ILE A 106 -12.13 -16.22 -8.42
N GLU A 107 -13.18 -17.03 -8.51
CA GLU A 107 -14.56 -16.56 -8.66
C GLU A 107 -14.99 -15.62 -7.52
N ARG A 108 -14.60 -15.94 -6.28
CA ARG A 108 -14.97 -15.12 -5.12
C ARG A 108 -14.46 -13.69 -5.12
N PHE A 109 -13.44 -13.36 -5.94
CA PHE A 109 -12.93 -11.99 -6.05
C PHE A 109 -13.86 -11.11 -6.90
N ARG A 110 -14.64 -11.73 -7.81
CA ARG A 110 -15.31 -11.03 -8.88
C ARG A 110 -16.69 -10.54 -8.49
N GLN A 111 -16.97 -9.30 -8.83
CA GLN A 111 -18.34 -8.80 -8.88
C GLN A 111 -18.93 -9.07 -10.28
N ALA A 112 -20.24 -9.28 -10.35
CA ALA A 112 -20.92 -9.55 -11.62
C ALA A 112 -20.96 -8.32 -12.55
N SER A 113 -20.94 -7.12 -11.98
CA SER A 113 -20.90 -5.84 -12.69
C SER A 113 -20.25 -4.75 -11.86
N VAL A 114 -19.84 -3.65 -12.53
CA VAL A 114 -19.36 -2.44 -11.82
C VAL A 114 -20.44 -1.85 -10.92
N THR A 115 -21.71 -1.98 -11.31
CA THR A 115 -22.85 -1.55 -10.49
C THR A 115 -22.97 -2.35 -9.20
N ASP A 116 -22.74 -3.68 -9.24
CA ASP A 116 -22.71 -4.51 -8.04
C ASP A 116 -21.56 -4.12 -7.11
N TYR A 117 -20.38 -3.89 -7.66
CA TYR A 117 -19.24 -3.39 -6.90
C TYR A 117 -19.58 -2.06 -6.20
N LEU A 118 -20.11 -1.09 -6.94
CA LEU A 118 -20.46 0.22 -6.38
C LEU A 118 -21.55 0.11 -5.31
N ARG A 119 -22.52 -0.76 -5.47
CA ARG A 119 -23.54 -1.05 -4.46
C ARG A 119 -22.90 -1.61 -3.17
N GLU A 120 -21.97 -2.55 -3.29
CA GLU A 120 -21.26 -3.12 -2.14
C GLU A 120 -20.38 -2.09 -1.43
N LEU A 121 -19.73 -1.23 -2.19
CA LEU A 121 -18.95 -0.09 -1.65
C LEU A 121 -19.84 0.88 -0.86
N GLU A 122 -21.02 1.21 -1.38
CA GLU A 122 -21.98 2.06 -0.68
C GLU A 122 -22.53 1.38 0.58
N GLU A 123 -22.80 0.08 0.57
CA GLU A 123 -23.19 -0.66 1.78
C GLU A 123 -22.13 -0.57 2.90
N LEU A 124 -20.85 -0.56 2.56
CA LEU A 124 -19.76 -0.37 3.52
C LEU A 124 -19.73 1.08 4.03
N ARG A 125 -19.92 2.07 3.15
CA ARG A 125 -19.99 3.49 3.53
C ARG A 125 -21.17 3.78 4.45
N ASP A 126 -22.34 3.25 4.12
CA ASP A 126 -23.57 3.41 4.93
C ASP A 126 -23.41 2.76 6.31
N ALA A 127 -22.60 1.69 6.42
CA ALA A 127 -22.23 1.06 7.68
C ALA A 127 -21.16 1.86 8.47
N GLY A 128 -20.71 3.01 7.97
CA GLY A 128 -19.74 3.88 8.62
C GLY A 128 -18.27 3.44 8.41
N VAL A 129 -18.00 2.53 7.48
CA VAL A 129 -16.64 2.14 7.12
C VAL A 129 -16.01 3.22 6.24
N ARG A 130 -14.82 3.67 6.59
CA ARG A 130 -14.03 4.56 5.73
C ARG A 130 -13.47 3.74 4.56
N VAL A 131 -13.84 4.10 3.33
CA VAL A 131 -13.50 3.31 2.13
C VAL A 131 -12.70 4.09 1.10
N GLY A 132 -11.96 3.38 0.26
CA GLY A 132 -11.41 3.86 -1.00
C GLY A 132 -11.84 2.97 -2.16
N VAL A 133 -11.86 3.54 -3.36
CA VAL A 133 -12.10 2.80 -4.62
C VAL A 133 -10.80 2.12 -5.03
N ALA A 134 -10.86 0.82 -5.34
CA ALA A 134 -9.65 0.09 -5.65
C ALA A 134 -9.84 -0.85 -6.87
N PRO A 135 -9.74 -0.36 -8.13
CA PRO A 135 -9.56 -1.27 -9.24
C PRO A 135 -8.28 -2.08 -8.99
N HIS A 136 -8.40 -3.43 -8.95
CA HIS A 136 -7.23 -4.26 -8.62
C HIS A 136 -6.01 -3.91 -9.51
N SER A 137 -6.24 -3.90 -10.81
CA SER A 137 -5.24 -3.59 -11.84
C SER A 137 -5.92 -3.52 -13.20
N VAL A 138 -5.23 -3.08 -14.24
CA VAL A 138 -5.72 -3.13 -15.63
C VAL A 138 -5.95 -4.56 -16.14
N ARG A 139 -5.30 -5.55 -15.52
CA ARG A 139 -5.53 -6.98 -15.79
C ARG A 139 -6.90 -7.45 -15.30
N ALA A 140 -7.35 -6.92 -14.18
CA ALA A 140 -8.56 -7.37 -13.48
C ALA A 140 -9.81 -6.54 -13.85
N CYS A 141 -9.63 -5.27 -14.19
CA CYS A 141 -10.71 -4.36 -14.53
C CYS A 141 -10.65 -3.97 -16.01
N PRO A 142 -11.68 -4.23 -16.80
CA PRO A 142 -11.75 -3.79 -18.20
C PRO A 142 -11.93 -2.27 -18.26
N ARG A 143 -11.70 -1.70 -19.43
CA ARG A 143 -11.66 -0.25 -19.65
C ARG A 143 -12.94 0.47 -19.22
N ASP A 144 -14.10 -0.09 -19.47
CA ASP A 144 -15.40 0.46 -19.08
C ASP A 144 -15.55 0.54 -17.54
N TRP A 145 -15.08 -0.48 -16.81
CA TRP A 145 -15.05 -0.44 -15.36
C TRP A 145 -14.09 0.64 -14.85
N LEU A 146 -12.89 0.74 -15.41
CA LEU A 146 -11.93 1.77 -15.02
C LEU A 146 -12.51 3.17 -15.18
N VAL A 147 -13.23 3.45 -16.28
CA VAL A 147 -13.90 4.74 -16.50
C VAL A 147 -14.94 5.02 -15.41
N GLU A 148 -15.80 4.05 -15.09
CA GLU A 148 -16.82 4.22 -14.05
C GLU A 148 -16.21 4.38 -12.65
N LEU A 149 -15.18 3.59 -12.32
CA LEU A 149 -14.50 3.66 -11.02
C LEU A 149 -13.75 4.98 -10.83
N GLY A 150 -13.04 5.45 -11.86
CA GLY A 150 -12.38 6.75 -11.84
C GLY A 150 -13.36 7.90 -11.67
N ARG A 151 -14.47 7.88 -12.44
CA ARG A 151 -15.55 8.86 -12.31
C ARG A 151 -16.14 8.86 -10.90
N TYR A 152 -16.49 7.68 -10.38
CA TYR A 152 -17.10 7.55 -9.05
C TYR A 152 -16.15 8.04 -7.95
N ALA A 153 -14.88 7.67 -7.98
CA ALA A 153 -13.89 8.14 -7.01
C ALA A 153 -13.76 9.66 -7.02
N ALA A 154 -13.72 10.27 -8.21
CA ALA A 154 -13.62 11.72 -8.35
C ALA A 154 -14.88 12.44 -7.87
N GLU A 155 -16.09 11.95 -8.19
CA GLU A 155 -17.38 12.52 -7.78
C GLU A 155 -17.57 12.51 -6.25
N HIS A 156 -17.02 11.49 -5.57
CA HIS A 156 -17.15 11.32 -4.12
C HIS A 156 -15.91 11.73 -3.33
N ASP A 157 -14.89 12.30 -3.98
CA ASP A 157 -13.59 12.67 -3.39
C ASP A 157 -12.95 11.52 -2.59
N LEU A 158 -13.04 10.28 -3.10
CA LEU A 158 -12.51 9.08 -2.47
C LEU A 158 -11.08 8.79 -2.93
N PRO A 159 -10.22 8.20 -2.05
CA PRO A 159 -8.97 7.61 -2.48
C PRO A 159 -9.20 6.56 -3.56
N LEU A 160 -8.31 6.53 -4.58
CA LEU A 160 -8.28 5.48 -5.60
C LEU A 160 -6.90 4.83 -5.58
N HIS A 161 -6.84 3.54 -5.25
CA HIS A 161 -5.62 2.75 -5.27
C HIS A 161 -5.65 1.67 -6.35
N VAL A 162 -4.53 1.47 -7.04
CA VAL A 162 -4.45 0.51 -8.15
C VAL A 162 -3.03 0.00 -8.33
N HIS A 163 -2.86 -1.32 -8.52
CA HIS A 163 -1.58 -1.89 -8.93
C HIS A 163 -1.32 -1.59 -10.41
N ALA A 164 -0.15 -1.09 -10.74
CA ALA A 164 0.26 -0.91 -12.12
C ALA A 164 1.79 -0.94 -12.27
N ASP A 165 2.24 -1.46 -13.40
CA ASP A 165 3.65 -1.59 -13.78
C ASP A 165 4.51 -2.35 -12.75
N GLU A 166 3.90 -3.34 -12.09
CA GLU A 166 4.55 -4.22 -11.14
C GLU A 166 5.46 -5.23 -11.85
N GLN A 167 4.93 -5.87 -12.90
CA GLN A 167 5.61 -6.95 -13.63
C GLN A 167 5.68 -6.66 -15.14
N PRO A 168 6.80 -6.97 -15.81
CA PRO A 168 6.92 -6.76 -17.27
C PRO A 168 5.81 -7.42 -18.07
N ARG A 169 5.36 -8.61 -17.67
CA ARG A 169 4.28 -9.33 -18.35
C ARG A 169 2.94 -8.57 -18.27
N GLU A 170 2.65 -7.88 -17.19
CA GLU A 170 1.47 -7.02 -17.09
C GLU A 170 1.47 -5.94 -18.19
N ILE A 171 2.63 -5.33 -18.39
CA ILE A 171 2.81 -4.28 -19.41
C ILE A 171 2.63 -4.87 -20.81
N GLU A 172 3.26 -6.00 -21.09
CA GLU A 172 3.14 -6.70 -22.38
C GLU A 172 1.68 -7.04 -22.71
N GLU A 173 0.95 -7.62 -21.74
CA GLU A 173 -0.46 -7.97 -21.89
C GLU A 173 -1.34 -6.72 -22.08
N CYS A 174 -1.10 -5.63 -21.33
CA CYS A 174 -1.83 -4.38 -21.46
C CYS A 174 -1.61 -3.71 -22.84
N VAL A 175 -0.36 -3.66 -23.30
CA VAL A 175 -0.02 -3.13 -24.62
C VAL A 175 -0.64 -3.97 -25.74
N ALA A 176 -0.63 -5.28 -25.61
CA ALA A 176 -1.24 -6.18 -26.60
C ALA A 176 -2.76 -6.01 -26.68
N GLU A 177 -3.44 -5.79 -25.55
CA GLU A 177 -4.90 -5.64 -25.50
C GLU A 177 -5.36 -4.22 -25.87
N HIS A 178 -4.65 -3.20 -25.39
CA HIS A 178 -5.13 -1.81 -25.41
C HIS A 178 -4.27 -0.84 -26.24
N GLY A 179 -3.06 -1.25 -26.67
CA GLY A 179 -2.09 -0.37 -27.33
C GLY A 179 -1.50 0.69 -26.39
N LEU A 180 -1.70 0.55 -25.10
CA LEU A 180 -1.27 1.48 -24.04
C LEU A 180 -0.59 0.71 -22.91
N ARG A 181 0.36 1.34 -22.22
CA ARG A 181 0.90 0.82 -20.99
C ARG A 181 -0.09 1.01 -19.84
N PRO A 182 0.07 0.31 -18.68
CA PRO A 182 -0.91 0.33 -17.59
C PRO A 182 -1.27 1.72 -17.10
N ILE A 183 -0.29 2.56 -16.75
CA ILE A 183 -0.54 3.92 -16.25
C ILE A 183 -1.10 4.83 -17.36
N GLU A 184 -0.70 4.63 -18.62
CA GLU A 184 -1.30 5.33 -19.76
C GLU A 184 -2.79 4.98 -19.93
N LEU A 185 -3.16 3.70 -19.74
CA LEU A 185 -4.55 3.27 -19.78
C LEU A 185 -5.36 3.86 -18.63
N LEU A 186 -4.81 3.88 -17.41
CA LEU A 186 -5.43 4.52 -16.26
C LEU A 186 -5.69 6.01 -16.50
N ALA A 187 -4.71 6.73 -17.07
CA ALA A 187 -4.87 8.13 -17.46
C ALA A 187 -5.98 8.31 -18.51
N ALA A 188 -6.00 7.47 -19.55
CA ALA A 188 -7.01 7.51 -20.61
C ALA A 188 -8.43 7.18 -20.11
N CYS A 189 -8.55 6.48 -18.98
CA CYS A 189 -9.82 6.16 -18.32
C CYS A 189 -10.23 7.18 -17.25
N GLY A 190 -9.44 8.23 -17.00
CA GLY A 190 -9.73 9.23 -15.97
C GLY A 190 -9.51 8.75 -14.54
N CYS A 191 -8.70 7.69 -14.35
CA CYS A 191 -8.36 7.17 -13.03
C CYS A 191 -7.24 7.93 -12.33
N LEU A 192 -6.50 8.82 -13.03
CA LEU A 192 -5.42 9.58 -12.41
C LEU A 192 -5.90 10.92 -11.87
N GLY A 193 -5.51 11.23 -10.64
CA GLY A 193 -5.77 12.50 -9.96
C GLY A 193 -5.04 12.57 -8.63
N TYR A 194 -5.19 13.67 -7.92
CA TYR A 194 -4.51 13.91 -6.63
C TYR A 194 -4.91 12.92 -5.51
N ARG A 195 -6.05 12.23 -5.67
CA ARG A 195 -6.51 11.14 -4.79
C ARG A 195 -6.06 9.77 -5.26
N THR A 196 -5.32 9.69 -6.37
CA THR A 196 -4.88 8.40 -6.91
C THR A 196 -3.51 8.04 -6.37
N THR A 197 -3.39 6.80 -5.94
CA THR A 197 -2.13 6.16 -5.58
C THR A 197 -1.93 4.93 -6.45
N VAL A 198 -0.86 4.94 -7.23
CA VAL A 198 -0.42 3.77 -8.01
C VAL A 198 0.53 2.96 -7.14
N VAL A 199 0.24 1.68 -6.96
CA VAL A 199 1.07 0.77 -6.18
C VAL A 199 2.14 0.16 -7.09
N HIS A 200 3.35 0.08 -6.59
CA HIS A 200 4.59 -0.35 -7.24
C HIS A 200 5.16 0.65 -8.26
N ALA A 201 4.64 0.70 -9.48
CA ALA A 201 5.19 1.50 -10.57
C ALA A 201 6.70 1.22 -10.84
N THR A 202 7.19 0.01 -10.49
CA THR A 202 8.61 -0.40 -10.59
C THR A 202 9.13 -0.33 -12.02
N HIS A 203 8.26 -0.60 -13.00
CA HIS A 203 8.59 -0.58 -14.43
C HIS A 203 8.01 0.62 -15.19
N ALA A 204 7.54 1.67 -14.47
CA ALA A 204 6.99 2.86 -15.11
C ALA A 204 8.03 3.59 -15.97
N ASP A 205 7.65 3.95 -17.19
CA ASP A 205 8.52 4.67 -18.11
C ASP A 205 8.45 6.20 -17.93
N GLY A 206 9.14 6.97 -18.78
CA GLY A 206 9.18 8.43 -18.67
C GLY A 206 7.85 9.09 -18.89
N ARG A 207 7.05 8.57 -19.83
CA ARG A 207 5.75 9.11 -20.18
C ARG A 207 4.72 8.83 -19.09
N GLU A 208 4.74 7.65 -18.52
CA GLU A 208 3.87 7.28 -17.40
C GLU A 208 4.16 8.12 -16.17
N LEU A 209 5.43 8.33 -15.84
CA LEU A 209 5.83 9.23 -14.77
C LEU A 209 5.41 10.69 -15.04
N ASP A 210 5.46 11.16 -16.28
CA ASP A 210 4.97 12.50 -16.64
C ASP A 210 3.45 12.61 -16.41
N LEU A 211 2.68 11.56 -16.71
CA LEU A 211 1.23 11.50 -16.46
C LEU A 211 0.91 11.54 -14.96
N LEU A 212 1.63 10.76 -14.14
CA LEU A 212 1.48 10.77 -12.68
C LEU A 212 1.75 12.15 -12.09
N GLY A 213 2.89 12.78 -12.48
CA GLY A 213 3.25 14.11 -12.01
C GLY A 213 2.23 15.19 -12.41
N GLN A 214 1.74 15.16 -13.64
CA GLN A 214 0.72 16.10 -14.13
C GLN A 214 -0.62 15.93 -13.40
N ALA A 215 -0.97 14.71 -13.03
CA ALA A 215 -2.20 14.40 -12.30
C ALA A 215 -2.10 14.72 -10.79
N GLY A 216 -0.90 14.94 -10.26
CA GLY A 216 -0.66 15.04 -8.81
C GLY A 216 -0.87 13.71 -8.09
N ALA A 217 -0.79 12.59 -8.81
CA ALA A 217 -0.93 11.25 -8.26
C ALA A 217 0.30 10.86 -7.42
N ARG A 218 0.12 9.88 -6.53
CA ARG A 218 1.18 9.30 -5.69
C ARG A 218 1.58 7.92 -6.18
N VAL A 219 2.75 7.49 -5.71
CA VAL A 219 3.21 6.10 -5.83
C VAL A 219 3.38 5.51 -4.44
N CYS A 220 2.80 4.33 -4.21
CA CYS A 220 3.05 3.52 -3.03
C CYS A 220 4.15 2.51 -3.34
N ALA A 221 5.32 2.70 -2.75
CA ALA A 221 6.40 1.74 -2.79
C ALA A 221 6.16 0.65 -1.74
N CYS A 222 6.43 -0.60 -2.09
CA CYS A 222 6.36 -1.75 -1.19
C CYS A 222 7.70 -2.50 -1.20
N PRO A 223 8.81 -1.84 -0.77
CA PRO A 223 10.16 -2.30 -1.03
C PRO A 223 10.47 -3.72 -0.55
N THR A 224 9.96 -4.14 0.61
CA THR A 224 10.19 -5.49 1.12
C THR A 224 9.43 -6.55 0.34
N THR A 225 8.24 -6.26 -0.16
CA THR A 225 7.47 -7.14 -1.05
C THR A 225 8.10 -7.18 -2.43
N GLU A 226 8.45 -6.04 -3.01
CA GLU A 226 9.11 -5.92 -4.32
C GLU A 226 10.43 -6.70 -4.34
N ALA A 227 11.19 -6.66 -3.24
CA ALA A 227 12.40 -7.48 -3.07
C ALA A 227 12.11 -8.97 -2.95
N ASN A 228 11.07 -9.35 -2.19
CA ASN A 228 10.68 -10.75 -2.00
C ASN A 228 10.14 -11.40 -3.28
N LEU A 229 9.38 -10.67 -4.08
CA LEU A 229 8.77 -11.13 -5.34
C LEU A 229 9.68 -10.94 -6.56
N GLY A 230 10.74 -10.13 -6.42
CA GLY A 230 11.67 -9.85 -7.52
C GLY A 230 11.12 -8.90 -8.57
N ASP A 231 10.28 -7.94 -8.16
CA ASP A 231 9.56 -7.01 -9.04
C ASP A 231 10.47 -5.94 -9.66
N GLY A 232 11.67 -5.76 -9.12
CA GLY A 232 12.62 -4.78 -9.63
C GLY A 232 12.81 -3.60 -8.66
N PHE A 233 13.07 -2.41 -9.22
CA PHE A 233 13.41 -1.22 -8.42
C PHE A 233 12.58 -0.02 -8.84
N LEU A 234 11.93 0.60 -7.88
CA LEU A 234 11.26 1.87 -8.10
C LEU A 234 12.24 2.93 -8.65
N PRO A 235 11.90 3.69 -9.70
CA PRO A 235 12.77 4.73 -10.27
C PRO A 235 12.72 6.02 -9.43
N VAL A 236 13.22 5.99 -8.19
CA VAL A 236 13.05 7.01 -7.15
C VAL A 236 13.43 8.42 -7.62
N GLU A 237 14.64 8.62 -8.16
CA GLU A 237 15.07 9.97 -8.60
C GLU A 237 14.17 10.53 -9.69
N ARG A 238 13.66 9.68 -10.58
CA ARG A 238 12.75 10.11 -11.65
C ARG A 238 11.38 10.54 -11.12
N LEU A 239 10.90 9.93 -10.03
CA LEU A 239 9.69 10.35 -9.30
C LEU A 239 9.90 11.71 -8.63
N LEU A 240 10.99 11.83 -7.86
CA LEU A 240 11.32 13.07 -7.13
C LEU A 240 11.49 14.27 -8.07
N HIS A 241 12.15 14.10 -9.23
CA HIS A 241 12.31 15.16 -10.23
C HIS A 241 10.98 15.65 -10.82
N ARG A 242 9.90 14.86 -10.72
CA ARG A 242 8.56 15.22 -11.20
C ARG A 242 7.63 15.67 -10.09
N GLY A 243 8.13 15.75 -8.86
CA GLY A 243 7.33 16.10 -7.69
C GLY A 243 6.24 15.08 -7.37
N ILE A 244 6.42 13.81 -7.78
CA ILE A 244 5.47 12.74 -7.48
C ILE A 244 5.67 12.33 -6.02
N GLY A 245 4.59 12.40 -5.23
CA GLY A 245 4.57 11.95 -3.84
C GLY A 245 4.82 10.45 -3.75
N ILE A 246 5.61 10.02 -2.76
CA ILE A 246 5.89 8.61 -2.49
C ILE A 246 5.40 8.30 -1.08
N CYS A 247 4.66 7.22 -0.91
CA CYS A 247 4.34 6.61 0.38
C CYS A 247 4.82 5.15 0.40
N ILE A 248 4.73 4.51 1.57
CA ILE A 248 5.11 3.09 1.73
C ILE A 248 3.90 2.23 2.08
N GLY A 249 3.97 0.96 1.71
CA GLY A 249 3.05 -0.11 2.08
C GLY A 249 3.78 -1.40 2.39
N SER A 250 3.22 -2.22 3.28
CA SER A 250 3.72 -3.56 3.60
C SER A 250 3.29 -4.61 2.58
N ASP A 251 2.28 -4.30 1.78
CA ASP A 251 1.66 -5.09 0.72
C ASP A 251 1.42 -6.55 1.14
N SER A 252 2.29 -7.49 0.77
CA SER A 252 2.13 -8.91 1.11
C SER A 252 2.39 -9.24 2.59
N ASN A 253 2.73 -8.26 3.41
CA ASN A 253 3.01 -8.42 4.83
C ASN A 253 4.08 -9.49 5.15
N VAL A 254 4.99 -9.77 4.24
CA VAL A 254 6.17 -10.60 4.51
C VAL A 254 6.95 -10.00 5.68
N ARG A 255 7.10 -8.68 5.65
CA ARG A 255 7.62 -7.84 6.74
C ARG A 255 6.54 -6.88 7.21
N ILE A 256 6.55 -6.56 8.49
CA ILE A 256 5.73 -5.49 9.10
C ILE A 256 6.70 -4.64 9.91
N ASP A 257 7.41 -3.73 9.25
CA ASP A 257 8.37 -2.80 9.87
C ASP A 257 8.50 -1.55 8.99
N PRO A 258 7.88 -0.42 9.38
CA PRO A 258 7.94 0.82 8.60
C PRO A 258 9.36 1.36 8.43
N LEU A 259 10.23 1.14 9.43
CA LEU A 259 11.62 1.57 9.35
C LEU A 259 12.42 0.73 8.36
N GLU A 260 12.07 -0.53 8.18
CA GLU A 260 12.68 -1.38 7.16
C GLU A 260 12.21 -0.97 5.75
N GLU A 261 10.90 -0.72 5.54
CA GLU A 261 10.39 -0.22 4.27
C GLU A 261 11.10 1.08 3.87
N LEU A 262 11.22 2.04 4.80
CA LEU A 262 11.92 3.30 4.55
C LEU A 262 13.40 3.11 4.24
N ARG A 263 14.09 2.19 4.93
CA ARG A 263 15.52 1.90 4.68
C ARG A 263 15.74 1.20 3.33
N GLU A 264 14.86 0.28 2.96
CA GLU A 264 14.96 -0.36 1.65
C GLU A 264 14.72 0.66 0.53
N LEU A 265 13.71 1.53 0.67
CA LEU A 265 13.46 2.60 -0.29
C LEU A 265 14.68 3.54 -0.42
N ASP A 266 15.23 4.02 0.69
CA ASP A 266 16.45 4.86 0.71
C ASP A 266 17.66 4.09 0.15
N GLY A 267 17.77 2.81 0.49
CA GLY A 267 18.81 1.93 -0.01
C GLY A 267 18.75 1.75 -1.53
N ILE A 268 17.55 1.59 -2.10
CA ILE A 268 17.33 1.55 -3.56
C ILE A 268 17.80 2.86 -4.19
N ALA A 269 17.32 3.99 -3.67
CA ALA A 269 17.66 5.33 -4.18
C ALA A 269 19.17 5.59 -4.16
N ARG A 270 19.84 5.25 -3.05
CA ARG A 270 21.30 5.42 -2.91
C ARG A 270 22.09 4.51 -3.85
N ARG A 271 21.69 3.24 -4.01
CA ARG A 271 22.36 2.29 -4.89
C ARG A 271 22.20 2.65 -6.37
N GLN A 272 21.00 3.14 -6.76
CA GLN A 272 20.76 3.58 -8.14
C GLN A 272 21.52 4.86 -8.50
N SER A 273 21.55 5.84 -7.60
CA SER A 273 22.16 7.15 -7.84
C SER A 273 23.66 7.22 -7.56
N GLY A 274 24.19 6.33 -6.71
CA GLY A 274 25.53 6.42 -6.16
C GLY A 274 25.70 7.56 -5.14
N ARG A 275 24.60 8.14 -4.63
CA ARG A 275 24.57 9.29 -3.72
C ARG A 275 24.00 8.88 -2.38
N ARG A 276 24.41 9.60 -1.29
CA ARG A 276 23.85 9.40 0.05
C ARG A 276 22.72 10.38 0.40
N ASP A 277 22.60 11.44 -0.35
CA ASP A 277 21.76 12.62 -0.07
C ASP A 277 20.51 12.68 -0.95
N VAL A 278 19.92 11.51 -1.29
CA VAL A 278 18.71 11.45 -2.10
C VAL A 278 17.49 11.86 -1.25
N PHE A 279 17.39 11.32 -0.05
CA PHE A 279 16.36 11.70 0.92
C PHE A 279 16.98 12.36 2.16
N THR A 280 16.27 13.34 2.72
CA THR A 280 16.48 13.79 4.10
C THR A 280 15.71 12.87 5.07
N VAL A 281 16.05 12.90 6.35
CA VAL A 281 15.31 12.17 7.38
C VAL A 281 13.85 12.65 7.46
N ASP A 282 13.63 13.94 7.40
CA ASP A 282 12.27 14.52 7.41
C ASP A 282 11.44 14.04 6.21
N THR A 283 12.06 13.94 5.03
CA THR A 283 11.39 13.37 3.84
C THR A 283 11.03 11.91 4.06
N LEU A 284 11.94 11.09 4.60
CA LEU A 284 11.66 9.68 4.86
C LEU A 284 10.55 9.50 5.90
N LEU A 285 10.56 10.29 6.98
CA LEU A 285 9.50 10.27 7.99
C LEU A 285 8.15 10.70 7.38
N SER A 286 8.14 11.73 6.53
CA SER A 286 6.92 12.14 5.81
C SER A 286 6.42 11.06 4.86
N ILE A 287 7.31 10.36 4.13
CA ILE A 287 6.96 9.20 3.30
C ILE A 287 6.26 8.11 4.13
N GLY A 288 6.78 7.85 5.33
CA GLY A 288 6.23 6.84 6.24
C GLY A 288 4.95 7.27 6.97
N SER A 289 4.58 8.54 6.94
CA SER A 289 3.45 9.09 7.71
C SER A 289 2.53 9.96 6.85
N ASP A 290 2.87 11.25 6.63
CA ASP A 290 2.01 12.25 5.98
C ASP A 290 1.61 11.86 4.55
N GLU A 291 2.55 11.33 3.75
CA GLU A 291 2.27 10.91 2.38
C GLU A 291 1.35 9.68 2.35
N GLY A 292 1.55 8.73 3.28
CA GLY A 292 0.65 7.60 3.48
C GLY A 292 -0.75 8.06 3.89
N ALA A 293 -0.85 8.98 4.85
CA ALA A 293 -2.12 9.57 5.27
C ALA A 293 -2.82 10.30 4.11
N GLY A 294 -2.07 11.09 3.34
CA GLY A 294 -2.56 11.78 2.15
C GLY A 294 -3.08 10.83 1.07
N SER A 295 -2.42 9.68 0.87
CA SER A 295 -2.84 8.63 -0.07
C SER A 295 -4.18 8.00 0.31
N LEU A 296 -4.44 7.89 1.61
CA LEU A 296 -5.66 7.31 2.19
C LEU A 296 -6.75 8.37 2.49
N GLY A 297 -6.47 9.64 2.24
CA GLY A 297 -7.40 10.73 2.56
C GLY A 297 -7.61 10.95 4.05
N LEU A 298 -6.65 10.54 4.89
CA LEU A 298 -6.67 10.76 6.32
C LEU A 298 -6.21 12.18 6.64
N THR A 299 -6.89 12.83 7.58
CA THR A 299 -6.55 14.17 8.09
C THR A 299 -6.04 14.11 9.54
N ASP A 300 -6.25 12.99 10.21
CA ASP A 300 -5.83 12.75 11.59
C ASP A 300 -5.57 11.26 11.80
N TRP A 301 -4.48 10.91 12.49
CA TRP A 301 -4.12 9.55 12.90
C TRP A 301 -3.22 9.62 14.15
N PRO A 302 -3.24 8.57 15.01
CA PRO A 302 -2.51 8.61 16.27
C PRO A 302 -1.00 8.72 16.08
N PRO A 303 -0.29 9.54 16.91
CA PRO A 303 1.17 9.53 16.95
C PRO A 303 1.72 8.29 17.65
N ILE A 304 3.02 8.09 17.55
CA ILE A 304 3.77 7.07 18.28
C ILE A 304 4.82 7.71 19.19
N VAL A 305 5.23 6.96 20.23
CA VAL A 305 6.34 7.32 21.12
C VAL A 305 7.54 6.46 20.78
N VAL A 306 8.69 7.10 20.59
CA VAL A 306 9.98 6.44 20.42
C VAL A 306 10.68 6.39 21.79
N ASP A 307 11.12 5.19 22.19
CA ASP A 307 11.89 4.97 23.41
C ASP A 307 13.29 5.53 23.29
N GLY A 308 13.50 6.77 23.73
CA GLY A 308 14.81 7.41 23.74
C GLY A 308 15.87 6.69 24.61
N GLY A 309 15.43 5.86 25.57
CA GLY A 309 16.32 5.02 26.39
C GLY A 309 16.72 3.70 25.74
N HIS A 310 16.14 3.37 24.57
CA HIS A 310 16.39 2.10 23.89
C HIS A 310 17.88 1.91 23.54
N PRO A 311 18.45 0.69 23.65
CA PRO A 311 19.87 0.45 23.36
C PRO A 311 20.33 0.92 21.98
N GLN A 312 19.49 0.88 20.97
CA GLN A 312 19.78 1.31 19.59
C GLN A 312 19.91 2.85 19.46
N LEU A 313 19.33 3.62 20.38
CA LEU A 313 19.41 5.08 20.42
C LEU A 313 20.39 5.61 21.47
N ARG A 314 20.98 4.74 22.28
CA ARG A 314 21.87 5.14 23.36
C ARG A 314 23.15 5.78 22.83
N GLY A 315 23.44 7.01 23.25
CA GLY A 315 24.66 7.74 22.88
C GLY A 315 24.64 8.32 21.47
N VAL A 316 23.50 8.32 20.82
CA VAL A 316 23.31 8.90 19.48
C VAL A 316 23.12 10.42 19.62
N ALA A 317 23.81 11.19 18.77
CA ALA A 317 23.69 12.65 18.75
C ALA A 317 22.43 13.14 18.05
N GLU A 318 21.99 12.40 17.02
CA GLU A 318 20.82 12.73 16.17
C GLU A 318 19.81 11.58 16.19
N PRO A 319 18.90 11.53 17.19
CA PRO A 319 18.00 10.38 17.38
C PRO A 319 17.07 10.09 16.20
N LEU A 320 16.53 11.12 15.54
CA LEU A 320 15.67 10.94 14.36
C LEU A 320 16.43 10.32 13.18
N CYS A 321 17.66 10.75 12.95
CA CYS A 321 18.51 10.17 11.91
C CYS A 321 18.82 8.70 12.21
N ALA A 322 19.14 8.39 13.48
CA ALA A 322 19.41 7.01 13.89
C ALA A 322 18.16 6.13 13.85
N LEU A 323 16.99 6.68 14.21
CA LEU A 323 15.71 5.97 14.12
C LEU A 323 15.53 5.37 12.72
N VAL A 324 15.57 6.21 11.70
CA VAL A 324 15.35 5.75 10.32
C VAL A 324 16.52 4.91 9.81
N ALA A 325 17.77 5.32 10.10
CA ALA A 325 18.94 4.67 9.49
C ALA A 325 19.34 3.34 10.15
N ALA A 326 19.01 3.11 11.42
CA ALA A 326 19.64 2.05 12.20
C ALA A 326 18.74 1.29 13.17
N CYS A 327 17.54 1.81 13.51
CA CYS A 327 16.68 1.16 14.49
C CYS A 327 15.71 0.16 13.82
N SER A 328 15.30 -0.84 14.58
CA SER A 328 14.18 -1.71 14.27
C SER A 328 12.90 -1.17 14.94
N ALA A 329 11.74 -1.68 14.56
CA ALA A 329 10.45 -1.24 15.09
C ALA A 329 10.28 -1.43 16.61
N ASP A 330 11.13 -2.23 17.27
CA ASP A 330 11.13 -2.45 18.72
C ASP A 330 11.49 -1.20 19.58
N VAL A 331 11.96 -0.13 18.92
CA VAL A 331 12.14 1.19 19.58
C VAL A 331 10.82 1.94 19.78
N VAL A 332 9.73 1.47 19.15
CA VAL A 332 8.42 2.12 19.23
C VAL A 332 7.66 1.62 20.45
N ARG A 333 7.07 2.58 21.18
CA ARG A 333 6.13 2.30 22.26
C ARG A 333 4.74 2.80 21.87
N ARG A 334 3.71 2.03 22.18
CA ARG A 334 2.32 2.51 22.08
C ARG A 334 2.08 3.62 23.09
N MET A 335 1.35 4.64 22.68
CA MET A 335 0.64 5.47 23.65
C MET A 335 -0.51 4.65 24.20
N GLY A 336 -0.52 4.41 25.51
CA GLY A 336 -1.55 3.63 26.20
C GLY A 336 -2.89 4.34 26.24
#